data_6b2a197c876c26d32e2f8c17419ae8e3
#
_entry.id   6b2a197c876c26d32e2f8c17419ae8e3
#
_cell.length_a   1.000
_cell.length_b   1.000
_cell.length_c   1.000
_cell.angle_alpha   90.00
_cell.angle_beta   90.00
_cell.angle_gamma   90.00
#
_symmetry.space_group_name_H-M   'P 1'
#
loop_
_entity.id
_entity.type
_entity.pdbx_description
1 polymer ?
#
loop_
_entity_poly.entity_id
_entity_poly.type
_entity_poly.pdbx_seq_one_letter_code
_entity_poly.pdbx_strand_id
1 'polypeptide(L)'
;MTGISAVSETSRARAAALLPGVPVKPIPDVVAGAHLVVLAIPDDALADLIAGLAATATFTPGQLVLHTSGAHGIAVFEAAAGRDIVPLALHPAMTFTGTSVDLDRLHDCCFGVTTVDMARPLAEALVIEMGGDPVWVPEAERLAYHTALAHGANHLVTLVSQAMDLLRSTGIEEPARVLEPLLSAALSNTLQQGDAALTGPVARGDAGTVAAHVALLAEVAPDIRPTYLALARATAQRALLSGRLKPAAADPLLELLADEEDHS
;
A
#
# COMPACT_ATOMS: atom_id res chain seq x y z
N MET A 1 2.82 18.70 -21.01
CA MET A 1 1.62 17.82 -20.92
C MET A 1 0.59 18.32 -21.93
N THR A 2 0.01 17.42 -22.76
CA THR A 2 -0.89 17.78 -23.89
C THR A 2 -2.36 17.84 -23.48
N GLY A 3 -2.74 17.20 -22.39
CA GLY A 3 -4.10 17.20 -21.85
C GLY A 3 -4.24 16.24 -20.68
N ILE A 4 -5.33 16.39 -19.96
CA ILE A 4 -5.75 15.50 -18.88
C ILE A 4 -7.23 15.17 -19.05
N SER A 5 -7.63 13.96 -18.65
CA SER A 5 -9.05 13.63 -18.49
C SER A 5 -9.39 13.50 -17.01
N ALA A 6 -10.39 14.24 -16.57
CA ALA A 6 -10.88 14.24 -15.19
C ALA A 6 -12.41 14.28 -15.21
N VAL A 7 -13.05 13.23 -14.69
CA VAL A 7 -14.50 13.05 -14.77
C VAL A 7 -15.22 13.62 -13.55
N SER A 8 -14.77 13.29 -12.32
CA SER A 8 -15.39 13.77 -11.09
C SER A 8 -15.04 15.24 -10.82
N GLU A 9 -15.88 15.92 -10.05
CA GLU A 9 -15.62 17.29 -9.58
C GLU A 9 -14.30 17.36 -8.79
N THR A 10 -14.08 16.41 -7.89
CA THR A 10 -12.84 16.30 -7.10
C THR A 10 -11.61 16.14 -8.00
N SER A 11 -11.69 15.30 -9.03
CA SER A 11 -10.58 15.11 -9.98
C SER A 11 -10.29 16.37 -10.78
N ARG A 12 -11.35 17.10 -11.19
CA ARG A 12 -11.19 18.39 -11.92
C ARG A 12 -10.59 19.48 -11.02
N ALA A 13 -11.04 19.57 -9.76
CA ALA A 13 -10.46 20.51 -8.80
C ALA A 13 -8.99 20.23 -8.55
N ARG A 14 -8.62 18.95 -8.39
CA ARG A 14 -7.21 18.53 -8.24
C ARG A 14 -6.38 18.86 -9.48
N ALA A 15 -6.91 18.57 -10.67
CA ALA A 15 -6.24 18.91 -11.93
C ALA A 15 -6.00 20.40 -12.06
N ALA A 16 -6.99 21.24 -11.73
CA ALA A 16 -6.85 22.70 -11.76
C ALA A 16 -5.79 23.22 -10.77
N ALA A 17 -5.69 22.60 -9.59
CA ALA A 17 -4.73 22.99 -8.55
C ALA A 17 -3.29 22.54 -8.87
N LEU A 18 -3.10 21.30 -9.33
CA LEU A 18 -1.77 20.70 -9.50
C LEU A 18 -1.23 20.85 -10.93
N LEU A 19 -2.09 21.04 -11.93
CA LEU A 19 -1.74 21.12 -13.34
C LEU A 19 -2.37 22.38 -13.99
N PRO A 20 -2.08 23.58 -13.48
CA PRO A 20 -2.68 24.81 -13.99
C PRO A 20 -2.33 25.00 -15.48
N GLY A 21 -3.35 25.31 -16.29
CA GLY A 21 -3.18 25.55 -17.72
C GLY A 21 -3.17 24.27 -18.59
N VAL A 22 -3.20 23.08 -18.02
CA VAL A 22 -3.38 21.84 -18.81
C VAL A 22 -4.84 21.65 -19.17
N PRO A 23 -5.19 21.50 -20.47
CA PRO A 23 -6.58 21.41 -20.89
C PRO A 23 -7.20 20.08 -20.46
N VAL A 24 -8.41 20.15 -19.88
CA VAL A 24 -9.24 18.97 -19.60
C VAL A 24 -9.98 18.58 -20.88
N LYS A 25 -9.82 17.35 -21.33
CA LYS A 25 -10.36 16.81 -22.59
C LYS A 25 -11.06 15.46 -22.37
N PRO A 26 -11.89 15.00 -23.31
CA PRO A 26 -12.37 13.61 -23.36
C PRO A 26 -11.20 12.62 -23.41
N ILE A 27 -11.38 11.43 -22.83
CA ILE A 27 -10.32 10.40 -22.76
C ILE A 27 -9.73 10.09 -24.15
N PRO A 28 -10.52 9.84 -25.21
CA PRO A 28 -9.96 9.53 -26.54
C PRO A 28 -9.05 10.63 -27.08
N ASP A 29 -9.41 11.91 -26.86
CA ASP A 29 -8.64 13.06 -27.35
C ASP A 29 -7.31 13.22 -26.60
N VAL A 30 -7.28 12.86 -25.29
CA VAL A 30 -6.03 12.85 -24.50
C VAL A 30 -5.12 11.74 -25.00
N VAL A 31 -5.66 10.55 -25.19
CA VAL A 31 -4.88 9.36 -25.59
C VAL A 31 -4.33 9.51 -27.01
N ALA A 32 -5.16 9.84 -27.98
CA ALA A 32 -4.74 9.97 -29.38
C ALA A 32 -3.68 11.05 -29.62
N GLY A 33 -3.63 12.08 -28.78
CA GLY A 33 -2.69 13.21 -28.91
C GLY A 33 -1.36 13.06 -28.13
N ALA A 34 -1.11 11.92 -27.48
CA ALA A 34 0.02 11.73 -26.57
C ALA A 34 1.02 10.68 -27.07
N HIS A 35 2.32 10.91 -26.85
CA HIS A 35 3.34 9.88 -27.01
C HIS A 35 3.43 8.97 -25.76
N LEU A 36 3.21 9.56 -24.59
CA LEU A 36 3.11 8.85 -23.30
C LEU A 36 1.73 9.09 -22.71
N VAL A 37 1.00 8.03 -22.46
CA VAL A 37 -0.30 8.02 -21.77
C VAL A 37 -0.11 7.49 -20.37
N VAL A 38 -0.63 8.21 -19.35
CA VAL A 38 -0.63 7.78 -17.96
C VAL A 38 -2.06 7.46 -17.52
N LEU A 39 -2.32 6.21 -17.16
CA LEU A 39 -3.60 5.73 -16.64
C LEU A 39 -3.53 5.68 -15.10
N ALA A 40 -3.91 6.78 -14.46
CA ALA A 40 -3.97 6.91 -13.00
C ALA A 40 -5.45 6.86 -12.55
N ILE A 41 -6.02 5.68 -12.61
CA ILE A 41 -7.44 5.39 -12.30
C ILE A 41 -7.53 4.22 -11.31
N PRO A 42 -8.69 3.98 -10.66
CA PRO A 42 -8.87 2.81 -9.80
C PRO A 42 -8.59 1.50 -10.54
N ASP A 43 -8.01 0.54 -9.83
CA ASP A 43 -7.61 -0.77 -10.37
C ASP A 43 -8.76 -1.51 -11.06
N ASP A 44 -9.96 -1.48 -10.44
CA ASP A 44 -11.16 -2.12 -10.98
C ASP A 44 -11.64 -1.55 -12.33
N ALA A 45 -11.27 -0.31 -12.66
CA ALA A 45 -11.63 0.33 -13.91
C ALA A 45 -10.56 0.20 -15.01
N LEU A 46 -9.36 -0.28 -14.66
CA LEU A 46 -8.20 -0.25 -15.54
C LEU A 46 -8.36 -1.15 -16.76
N ALA A 47 -8.77 -2.40 -16.56
CA ALA A 47 -8.94 -3.37 -17.64
C ALA A 47 -10.03 -2.94 -18.66
N ASP A 48 -11.18 -2.47 -18.15
CA ASP A 48 -12.28 -2.02 -18.99
C ASP A 48 -11.92 -0.78 -19.82
N LEU A 49 -11.20 0.17 -19.22
CA LEU A 49 -10.72 1.35 -19.94
C LEU A 49 -9.76 0.95 -21.08
N ILE A 50 -8.78 0.08 -20.79
CA ILE A 50 -7.81 -0.39 -21.79
C ILE A 50 -8.54 -1.11 -22.93
N ALA A 51 -9.48 -2.02 -22.61
CA ALA A 51 -10.28 -2.74 -23.59
C ALA A 51 -11.12 -1.79 -24.47
N GLY A 52 -11.76 -0.79 -23.87
CA GLY A 52 -12.54 0.22 -24.59
C GLY A 52 -11.69 1.06 -25.55
N LEU A 53 -10.51 1.51 -25.10
CA LEU A 53 -9.57 2.26 -25.94
C LEU A 53 -9.00 1.39 -27.07
N ALA A 54 -8.72 0.13 -26.82
CA ALA A 54 -8.28 -0.81 -27.83
C ALA A 54 -9.38 -1.09 -28.87
N ALA A 55 -10.62 -1.31 -28.45
CA ALA A 55 -11.75 -1.56 -29.34
C ALA A 55 -12.03 -0.38 -30.28
N THR A 56 -11.89 0.84 -29.79
CA THR A 56 -12.10 2.08 -30.58
C THR A 56 -10.87 2.51 -31.39
N ALA A 57 -9.79 1.70 -31.38
CA ALA A 57 -8.53 2.02 -32.07
C ALA A 57 -7.95 3.39 -31.71
N THR A 58 -8.10 3.79 -30.46
CA THR A 58 -7.64 5.10 -29.97
C THR A 58 -6.13 5.15 -29.74
N PHE A 59 -5.51 4.02 -29.44
CA PHE A 59 -4.05 3.92 -29.31
C PHE A 59 -3.31 4.09 -30.66
N THR A 60 -2.17 4.74 -30.62
CA THR A 60 -1.29 4.90 -31.80
C THR A 60 -0.10 3.95 -31.72
N PRO A 61 0.37 3.38 -32.86
CA PRO A 61 1.56 2.51 -32.87
C PRO A 61 2.78 3.18 -32.24
N GLY A 62 3.53 2.42 -31.42
CA GLY A 62 4.70 2.90 -30.70
C GLY A 62 4.39 3.76 -29.49
N GLN A 63 3.10 3.95 -29.13
CA GLN A 63 2.70 4.74 -27.98
C GLN A 63 3.10 4.07 -26.67
N LEU A 64 3.68 4.83 -25.76
CA LEU A 64 3.94 4.40 -24.39
C LEU A 64 2.67 4.50 -23.58
N VAL A 65 2.22 3.41 -22.99
CA VAL A 65 1.03 3.40 -22.14
C VAL A 65 1.39 2.86 -20.76
N LEU A 66 1.35 3.74 -19.79
CA LEU A 66 1.74 3.48 -18.42
C LEU A 66 0.51 3.49 -17.52
N HIS A 67 0.42 2.56 -16.58
CA HIS A 67 -0.49 2.66 -15.43
C HIS A 67 0.28 2.66 -14.10
N THR A 68 -0.40 3.15 -13.05
CA THR A 68 0.17 3.29 -11.71
C THR A 68 -0.37 2.28 -10.70
N SER A 69 -1.11 1.25 -11.14
CA SER A 69 -1.60 0.18 -10.27
C SER A 69 -0.45 -0.60 -9.64
N GLY A 70 -0.57 -0.91 -8.35
CA GLY A 70 0.35 -1.80 -7.65
C GLY A 70 0.05 -3.28 -7.89
N ALA A 71 -1.22 -3.64 -8.03
CA ALA A 71 -1.70 -5.02 -8.16
C ALA A 71 -1.54 -5.58 -9.58
N HIS A 72 -1.71 -4.72 -10.59
CA HIS A 72 -1.60 -5.12 -12.00
C HIS A 72 -0.18 -4.93 -12.53
N GLY A 73 0.26 -5.87 -13.38
CA GLY A 73 1.41 -5.71 -14.25
C GLY A 73 1.00 -5.35 -15.66
N ILE A 74 1.79 -5.75 -16.65
CA ILE A 74 1.50 -5.45 -18.06
C ILE A 74 0.47 -6.41 -18.70
N ALA A 75 0.12 -7.51 -18.06
CA ALA A 75 -0.90 -8.44 -18.54
C ALA A 75 -2.28 -7.77 -18.71
N VAL A 76 -2.57 -6.71 -17.94
CA VAL A 76 -3.81 -5.93 -18.06
C VAL A 76 -3.98 -5.30 -19.45
N PHE A 77 -2.90 -5.17 -20.22
CA PHE A 77 -2.90 -4.67 -21.59
C PHE A 77 -3.17 -5.74 -22.66
N GLU A 78 -3.50 -6.99 -22.28
CA GLU A 78 -3.73 -8.08 -23.25
C GLU A 78 -4.79 -7.70 -24.29
N ALA A 79 -5.86 -7.01 -23.88
CA ALA A 79 -6.89 -6.51 -24.80
C ALA A 79 -6.35 -5.53 -25.86
N ALA A 80 -5.20 -4.93 -25.63
CA ALA A 80 -4.52 -4.00 -26.55
C ALA A 80 -3.32 -4.64 -27.29
N ALA A 81 -3.09 -5.95 -27.18
CA ALA A 81 -1.91 -6.63 -27.75
C ALA A 81 -1.74 -6.39 -29.27
N GLY A 82 -2.81 -6.20 -30.03
CA GLY A 82 -2.77 -5.90 -31.48
C GLY A 82 -2.59 -4.41 -31.83
N ARG A 83 -2.33 -3.53 -30.87
CA ARG A 83 -2.27 -2.06 -31.05
C ARG A 83 -0.87 -1.49 -31.13
N ASP A 84 0.17 -2.34 -31.08
CA ASP A 84 1.58 -1.96 -31.14
C ASP A 84 1.94 -0.86 -30.10
N ILE A 85 1.45 -1.00 -28.87
CA ILE A 85 1.79 -0.12 -27.74
C ILE A 85 2.97 -0.70 -26.95
N VAL A 86 3.65 0.16 -26.20
CA VAL A 86 4.68 -0.23 -25.22
C VAL A 86 4.07 -0.14 -23.82
N PRO A 87 3.69 -1.27 -23.20
CA PRO A 87 3.02 -1.28 -21.90
C PRO A 87 4.02 -1.10 -20.76
N LEU A 88 3.68 -0.25 -19.80
CA LEU A 88 4.47 0.03 -18.61
C LEU A 88 3.59 -0.05 -17.37
N ALA A 89 4.03 -0.71 -16.32
CA ALA A 89 3.45 -0.66 -14.99
C ALA A 89 4.48 -0.04 -14.04
N LEU A 90 4.25 1.20 -13.62
CA LEU A 90 5.13 1.96 -12.73
C LEU A 90 4.34 2.39 -11.49
N HIS A 91 4.44 1.62 -10.40
CA HIS A 91 3.71 1.87 -9.17
C HIS A 91 4.59 2.58 -8.15
N PRO A 92 4.34 3.87 -7.82
CA PRO A 92 5.04 4.54 -6.74
C PRO A 92 4.61 3.95 -5.39
N ALA A 93 5.58 3.35 -4.65
CA ALA A 93 5.32 2.72 -3.35
C ALA A 93 5.26 3.76 -2.23
N MET A 94 4.25 4.62 -2.28
CA MET A 94 4.05 5.68 -1.28
C MET A 94 2.55 5.93 -1.02
N THR A 95 2.26 6.64 0.07
CA THR A 95 0.91 7.09 0.39
C THR A 95 0.70 8.51 -0.15
N PHE A 96 -0.32 8.67 -1.01
CA PHE A 96 -0.68 9.96 -1.60
C PHE A 96 -1.72 10.69 -0.75
N THR A 97 -1.48 11.98 -0.51
CA THR A 97 -2.44 12.89 0.15
C THR A 97 -3.27 13.68 -0.86
N GLY A 98 -2.86 13.70 -2.13
CA GLY A 98 -3.46 14.48 -3.20
C GLY A 98 -3.11 15.97 -3.15
N THR A 99 -2.03 16.32 -2.47
CA THR A 99 -1.51 17.69 -2.32
C THR A 99 -0.10 17.81 -2.90
N SER A 100 0.45 19.04 -2.96
CA SER A 100 1.82 19.28 -3.45
C SER A 100 2.92 18.65 -2.59
N VAL A 101 2.62 18.30 -1.33
CA VAL A 101 3.55 17.58 -0.44
C VAL A 101 3.93 16.21 -1.01
N ASP A 102 3.06 15.61 -1.81
CA ASP A 102 3.33 14.33 -2.45
C ASP A 102 4.48 14.42 -3.47
N LEU A 103 4.71 15.60 -4.07
CA LEU A 103 5.82 15.81 -5.02
C LEU A 103 7.18 15.68 -4.33
N ASP A 104 7.32 16.24 -3.13
CA ASP A 104 8.56 16.12 -2.35
C ASP A 104 8.79 14.66 -1.90
N ARG A 105 7.70 13.94 -1.57
CA ARG A 105 7.76 12.52 -1.15
C ARG A 105 8.01 11.56 -2.30
N LEU A 106 7.76 11.98 -3.55
CA LEU A 106 8.03 11.16 -4.73
C LEU A 106 9.55 10.99 -4.95
N HIS A 107 10.35 12.00 -4.55
CA HIS A 107 11.80 11.86 -4.47
C HIS A 107 12.15 10.78 -3.44
N ASP A 108 13.07 9.90 -3.78
CA ASP A 108 13.49 8.75 -2.99
C ASP A 108 12.39 7.66 -2.82
N CYS A 109 11.25 7.79 -3.50
CA CYS A 109 10.22 6.76 -3.53
C CYS A 109 10.64 5.59 -4.41
N CYS A 110 10.50 4.36 -3.92
CA CYS A 110 10.66 3.18 -4.76
C CYS A 110 9.47 3.02 -5.70
N PHE A 111 9.76 2.68 -6.97
CA PHE A 111 8.73 2.34 -7.95
C PHE A 111 8.78 0.86 -8.28
N GLY A 112 7.67 0.14 -8.04
CA GLY A 112 7.49 -1.22 -8.55
C GLY A 112 7.31 -1.19 -10.06
N VAL A 113 8.29 -1.74 -10.80
CA VAL A 113 8.35 -1.67 -12.27
C VAL A 113 8.10 -3.03 -12.88
N THR A 114 7.17 -3.10 -13.84
CA THR A 114 6.98 -4.25 -14.74
C THR A 114 6.81 -3.77 -16.17
N THR A 115 7.55 -4.32 -17.10
CA THR A 115 7.44 -4.03 -18.54
C THR A 115 8.09 -5.15 -19.36
N VAL A 116 8.01 -5.05 -20.68
CA VAL A 116 8.74 -5.94 -21.61
C VAL A 116 10.24 -5.63 -21.59
N ASP A 117 11.09 -6.62 -21.84
CA ASP A 117 12.55 -6.47 -21.71
C ASP A 117 13.12 -5.30 -22.52
N MET A 118 12.63 -5.12 -23.74
CA MET A 118 13.10 -4.04 -24.63
C MET A 118 12.77 -2.63 -24.11
N ALA A 119 11.75 -2.49 -23.24
CA ALA A 119 11.33 -1.20 -22.65
C ALA A 119 11.94 -0.93 -21.27
N ARG A 120 12.70 -1.89 -20.69
CA ARG A 120 13.32 -1.72 -19.36
C ARG A 120 14.17 -0.46 -19.23
N PRO A 121 15.08 -0.14 -20.17
CA PRO A 121 15.89 1.09 -20.05
C PRO A 121 15.05 2.37 -20.04
N LEU A 122 13.93 2.36 -20.77
CA LEU A 122 13.01 3.49 -20.80
C LEU A 122 12.22 3.62 -19.49
N ALA A 123 11.72 2.50 -18.96
CA ALA A 123 11.00 2.50 -17.67
C ALA A 123 11.90 2.98 -16.54
N GLU A 124 13.16 2.52 -16.51
CA GLU A 124 14.16 2.98 -15.55
C GLU A 124 14.43 4.48 -15.66
N ALA A 125 14.66 4.97 -16.88
CA ALA A 125 14.88 6.39 -17.12
C ALA A 125 13.70 7.26 -16.67
N LEU A 126 12.45 6.82 -16.89
CA LEU A 126 11.26 7.53 -16.43
C LEU A 126 11.19 7.61 -14.90
N VAL A 127 11.51 6.53 -14.20
CA VAL A 127 11.51 6.51 -12.73
C VAL A 127 12.61 7.41 -12.17
N ILE A 128 13.82 7.34 -12.71
CA ILE A 128 14.95 8.19 -12.28
C ILE A 128 14.65 9.68 -12.54
N GLU A 129 14.05 10.02 -13.69
CA GLU A 129 13.66 11.40 -13.99
C GLU A 129 12.61 11.96 -13.02
N MET A 130 11.75 11.07 -12.45
CA MET A 130 10.82 11.43 -11.38
C MET A 130 11.48 11.52 -10.00
N GLY A 131 12.78 11.23 -9.89
CA GLY A 131 13.51 11.22 -8.62
C GLY A 131 13.35 9.95 -7.80
N GLY A 132 12.76 8.90 -8.38
CA GLY A 132 12.49 7.62 -7.70
C GLY A 132 13.56 6.56 -7.97
N ASP A 133 13.42 5.42 -7.27
CA ASP A 133 14.29 4.24 -7.40
C ASP A 133 13.51 3.05 -8.00
N PRO A 134 13.92 2.48 -9.16
CA PRO A 134 13.19 1.40 -9.80
C PRO A 134 13.44 0.04 -9.11
N VAL A 135 12.38 -0.62 -8.69
CA VAL A 135 12.39 -1.99 -8.16
C VAL A 135 11.64 -2.90 -9.13
N TRP A 136 12.34 -3.85 -9.72
CA TRP A 136 11.77 -4.76 -10.71
C TRP A 136 10.88 -5.79 -10.05
N VAL A 137 9.59 -5.78 -10.40
CA VAL A 137 8.60 -6.74 -9.91
C VAL A 137 8.17 -7.64 -11.06
N PRO A 138 8.40 -8.97 -10.98
CA PRO A 138 7.90 -9.91 -11.98
C PRO A 138 6.37 -9.83 -12.12
N GLU A 139 5.86 -10.06 -13.31
CA GLU A 139 4.41 -10.04 -13.59
C GLU A 139 3.61 -10.91 -12.60
N ALA A 140 4.07 -12.15 -12.39
CA ALA A 140 3.40 -13.10 -11.49
C ALA A 140 3.42 -12.68 -10.01
N GLU A 141 4.32 -11.80 -9.62
CA GLU A 141 4.51 -11.37 -8.22
C GLU A 141 3.82 -10.03 -7.90
N ARG A 142 3.16 -9.41 -8.88
CA ARG A 142 2.51 -8.09 -8.68
C ARG A 142 1.50 -8.10 -7.55
N LEU A 143 0.64 -9.11 -7.49
CA LEU A 143 -0.38 -9.20 -6.44
C LEU A 143 0.27 -9.38 -5.06
N ALA A 144 1.28 -10.24 -4.95
CA ALA A 144 2.02 -10.45 -3.69
C ALA A 144 2.73 -9.16 -3.24
N TYR A 145 3.40 -8.46 -4.17
CA TYR A 145 4.02 -7.17 -3.93
C TYR A 145 3.00 -6.15 -3.39
N HIS A 146 1.86 -5.96 -4.07
CA HIS A 146 0.85 -5.00 -3.65
C HIS A 146 0.20 -5.38 -2.31
N THR A 147 -0.07 -6.68 -2.09
CA THR A 147 -0.59 -7.19 -0.82
C THR A 147 0.37 -6.88 0.34
N ALA A 148 1.69 -7.05 0.14
CA ALA A 148 2.68 -6.74 1.17
C ALA A 148 2.68 -5.25 1.52
N LEU A 149 2.61 -4.35 0.53
CA LEU A 149 2.53 -2.91 0.76
C LEU A 149 1.23 -2.50 1.47
N ALA A 150 0.09 -3.04 1.03
CA ALA A 150 -1.20 -2.78 1.67
C ALA A 150 -1.21 -3.27 3.12
N HIS A 151 -0.68 -4.47 3.37
CA HIS A 151 -0.58 -5.03 4.73
C HIS A 151 0.34 -4.18 5.62
N GLY A 152 1.51 -3.77 5.13
CA GLY A 152 2.48 -3.00 5.91
C GLY A 152 2.10 -1.54 6.12
N ALA A 153 1.48 -0.89 5.13
CA ALA A 153 1.19 0.54 5.17
C ALA A 153 -0.28 0.85 5.50
N ASN A 154 -1.24 0.23 4.78
CA ASN A 154 -2.64 0.60 4.96
C ASN A 154 -3.20 0.10 6.29
N HIS A 155 -2.86 -1.14 6.69
CA HIS A 155 -3.29 -1.66 7.99
C HIS A 155 -2.58 -0.96 9.15
N LEU A 156 -1.36 -0.42 8.95
CA LEU A 156 -0.70 0.41 9.97
C LEU A 156 -1.55 1.62 10.35
N VAL A 157 -2.22 2.27 9.39
CA VAL A 157 -3.12 3.41 9.67
C VAL A 157 -4.24 2.99 10.61
N THR A 158 -4.86 1.83 10.35
CA THR A 158 -5.92 1.28 11.23
C THR A 158 -5.39 0.98 12.62
N LEU A 159 -4.25 0.30 12.73
CA LEU A 159 -3.63 -0.04 14.00
C LEU A 159 -3.31 1.20 14.84
N VAL A 160 -2.72 2.21 14.23
CA VAL A 160 -2.38 3.48 14.91
C VAL A 160 -3.63 4.23 15.33
N SER A 161 -4.67 4.26 14.48
CA SER A 161 -5.95 4.89 14.83
C SER A 161 -6.60 4.22 16.03
N GLN A 162 -6.66 2.89 16.06
CA GLN A 162 -7.17 2.12 17.21
C GLN A 162 -6.38 2.41 18.49
N ALA A 163 -5.06 2.50 18.41
CA ALA A 163 -4.23 2.85 19.57
C ALA A 163 -4.48 4.27 20.05
N MET A 164 -4.69 5.23 19.14
CA MET A 164 -5.06 6.60 19.51
C MET A 164 -6.44 6.65 20.19
N ASP A 165 -7.41 5.88 19.72
CA ASP A 165 -8.74 5.84 20.32
C ASP A 165 -8.71 5.25 21.74
N LEU A 166 -7.94 4.19 21.96
CA LEU A 166 -7.72 3.65 23.31
C LEU A 166 -7.07 4.67 24.24
N LEU A 167 -6.07 5.42 23.79
CA LEU A 167 -5.45 6.47 24.61
C LEU A 167 -6.45 7.61 24.94
N ARG A 168 -7.28 8.01 23.97
CA ARG A 168 -8.33 9.01 24.23
C ARG A 168 -9.33 8.53 25.27
N SER A 169 -9.69 7.26 25.28
CA SER A 169 -10.62 6.69 26.29
C SER A 169 -10.06 6.74 27.71
N THR A 170 -8.74 6.88 27.88
CA THR A 170 -8.10 7.08 29.19
C THR A 170 -7.98 8.55 29.60
N GLY A 171 -8.50 9.50 28.79
CA GLY A 171 -8.42 10.94 29.05
C GLY A 171 -7.17 11.63 28.45
N ILE A 172 -6.38 10.94 27.65
CA ILE A 172 -5.21 11.55 26.96
C ILE A 172 -5.72 12.33 25.75
N GLU A 173 -5.65 13.66 25.81
CA GLU A 173 -6.15 14.56 24.75
C GLU A 173 -5.30 14.53 23.47
N GLU A 174 -3.96 14.38 23.60
CA GLU A 174 -3.01 14.39 22.50
C GLU A 174 -2.30 13.03 22.33
N PRO A 175 -3.01 11.97 21.92
CA PRO A 175 -2.44 10.62 21.85
C PRO A 175 -1.28 10.50 20.86
N ALA A 176 -1.25 11.31 19.80
CA ALA A 176 -0.15 11.33 18.84
C ALA A 176 1.20 11.66 19.50
N ARG A 177 1.25 12.59 20.45
CA ARG A 177 2.49 12.92 21.20
C ARG A 177 3.06 11.74 21.99
N VAL A 178 2.16 10.85 22.46
CA VAL A 178 2.58 9.64 23.18
C VAL A 178 3.07 8.57 22.21
N LEU A 179 2.37 8.40 21.10
CA LEU A 179 2.62 7.29 20.15
C LEU A 179 3.77 7.59 19.19
N GLU A 180 3.95 8.82 18.74
CA GLU A 180 4.93 9.17 17.70
C GLU A 180 6.35 8.67 18.00
N PRO A 181 6.98 8.96 19.17
CA PRO A 181 8.32 8.48 19.46
C PRO A 181 8.38 6.96 19.58
N LEU A 182 7.32 6.33 20.14
CA LEU A 182 7.24 4.89 20.31
C LEU A 182 7.14 4.16 18.96
N LEU A 183 6.23 4.62 18.09
CA LEU A 183 6.00 4.03 16.77
C LEU A 183 7.20 4.24 15.85
N SER A 184 7.80 5.43 15.86
CA SER A 184 9.01 5.73 15.07
C SER A 184 10.18 4.82 15.45
N ALA A 185 10.39 4.59 16.75
CA ALA A 185 11.43 3.68 17.24
C ALA A 185 11.11 2.22 16.87
N ALA A 186 9.85 1.78 17.03
CA ALA A 186 9.45 0.42 16.68
C ALA A 186 9.62 0.14 15.19
N LEU A 187 9.20 1.09 14.32
CA LEU A 187 9.37 0.99 12.88
C LEU A 187 10.84 0.92 12.48
N SER A 188 11.65 1.87 12.95
CA SER A 188 13.09 1.91 12.64
C SER A 188 13.81 0.62 13.07
N ASN A 189 13.54 0.14 14.29
CA ASN A 189 14.14 -1.09 14.80
C ASN A 189 13.71 -2.31 13.96
N THR A 190 12.43 -2.39 13.58
CA THR A 190 11.92 -3.52 12.79
C THR A 190 12.52 -3.55 11.38
N LEU A 191 12.65 -2.40 10.72
CA LEU A 191 13.26 -2.32 9.39
C LEU A 191 14.75 -2.71 9.40
N GLN A 192 15.45 -2.51 10.52
CA GLN A 192 16.88 -2.84 10.65
C GLN A 192 17.12 -4.26 11.16
N GLN A 193 16.27 -4.78 12.05
CA GLN A 193 16.55 -5.98 12.84
C GLN A 193 15.52 -7.11 12.60
N GLY A 194 14.44 -6.85 11.88
CA GLY A 194 13.37 -7.82 11.69
C GLY A 194 12.77 -8.28 13.02
N ASP A 195 12.57 -9.58 13.17
CA ASP A 195 11.98 -10.19 14.38
C ASP A 195 12.84 -10.01 15.65
N ALA A 196 14.10 -9.64 15.51
CA ALA A 196 14.93 -9.30 16.67
C ALA A 196 14.44 -8.04 17.39
N ALA A 197 13.66 -7.19 16.73
CA ALA A 197 13.03 -6.02 17.35
C ALA A 197 11.77 -6.35 18.18
N LEU A 198 11.24 -7.59 18.13
CA LEU A 198 10.06 -7.97 18.89
C LEU A 198 10.26 -7.77 20.39
N THR A 199 9.31 -7.08 21.03
CA THR A 199 9.30 -6.77 22.45
C THR A 199 7.85 -6.75 22.98
N GLY A 200 7.67 -6.43 24.25
CA GLY A 200 6.36 -6.37 24.89
C GLY A 200 5.94 -7.68 25.55
N PRO A 201 4.74 -7.71 26.19
CA PRO A 201 4.31 -8.85 27.01
C PRO A 201 4.13 -10.13 26.20
N VAL A 202 3.61 -10.05 24.99
CA VAL A 202 3.44 -11.22 24.11
C VAL A 202 4.79 -11.85 23.77
N ALA A 203 5.76 -11.06 23.32
CA ALA A 203 7.09 -11.55 22.94
C ALA A 203 7.88 -12.12 24.13
N ARG A 204 7.57 -11.70 25.36
CA ARG A 204 8.17 -12.23 26.60
C ARG A 204 7.41 -13.41 27.22
N GLY A 205 6.22 -13.74 26.71
CA GLY A 205 5.37 -14.80 27.29
C GLY A 205 4.66 -14.39 28.57
N ASP A 206 4.40 -13.08 28.76
CA ASP A 206 3.71 -12.55 29.95
C ASP A 206 2.20 -12.72 29.81
N ALA A 207 1.72 -13.95 29.98
CA ALA A 207 0.32 -14.32 29.78
C ALA A 207 -0.64 -13.57 30.71
N GLY A 208 -0.21 -13.23 31.93
CA GLY A 208 -1.03 -12.49 32.90
C GLY A 208 -1.35 -11.07 32.41
N THR A 209 -0.34 -10.35 31.89
CA THR A 209 -0.55 -9.02 31.30
C THR A 209 -1.42 -9.09 30.04
N VAL A 210 -1.20 -10.09 29.19
CA VAL A 210 -2.03 -10.27 27.97
C VAL A 210 -3.48 -10.58 28.32
N ALA A 211 -3.73 -11.42 29.33
CA ALA A 211 -5.09 -11.71 29.82
C ALA A 211 -5.80 -10.43 30.31
N ALA A 212 -5.10 -9.59 31.06
CA ALA A 212 -5.65 -8.31 31.52
C ALA A 212 -5.99 -7.36 30.34
N HIS A 213 -5.14 -7.33 29.30
CA HIS A 213 -5.45 -6.55 28.08
C HIS A 213 -6.69 -7.08 27.36
N VAL A 214 -6.81 -8.41 27.18
CA VAL A 214 -7.95 -9.04 26.50
C VAL A 214 -9.25 -8.77 27.26
N ALA A 215 -9.23 -8.89 28.60
CA ALA A 215 -10.39 -8.60 29.46
C ALA A 215 -10.80 -7.12 29.38
N LEU A 216 -9.83 -6.19 29.47
CA LEU A 216 -10.08 -4.76 29.34
C LEU A 216 -10.70 -4.43 27.96
N LEU A 217 -10.14 -4.96 26.87
CA LEU A 217 -10.65 -4.69 25.53
C LEU A 217 -12.07 -5.22 25.34
N ALA A 218 -12.42 -6.34 25.94
CA ALA A 218 -13.79 -6.87 25.88
C ALA A 218 -14.81 -5.90 26.52
N GLU A 219 -14.39 -5.11 27.51
CA GLU A 219 -15.24 -4.17 28.23
C GLU A 219 -15.27 -2.78 27.56
N VAL A 220 -14.09 -2.22 27.23
CA VAL A 220 -13.98 -0.81 26.83
C VAL A 220 -13.86 -0.58 25.32
N ALA A 221 -13.45 -1.59 24.54
CA ALA A 221 -13.23 -1.48 23.10
C ALA A 221 -13.41 -2.84 22.39
N PRO A 222 -14.63 -3.41 22.40
CA PRO A 222 -14.90 -4.73 21.85
C PRO A 222 -14.63 -4.82 20.32
N ASP A 223 -14.69 -3.72 19.61
CA ASP A 223 -14.35 -3.60 18.18
C ASP A 223 -12.84 -3.68 17.89
N ILE A 224 -11.99 -3.30 18.86
CA ILE A 224 -10.51 -3.39 18.73
C ILE A 224 -10.01 -4.78 19.13
N ARG A 225 -10.72 -5.49 20.03
CA ARG A 225 -10.31 -6.80 20.56
C ARG A 225 -9.92 -7.82 19.49
N PRO A 226 -10.68 -8.02 18.39
CA PRO A 226 -10.31 -8.97 17.34
C PRO A 226 -8.96 -8.65 16.69
N THR A 227 -8.69 -7.39 16.39
CA THR A 227 -7.40 -6.95 15.84
C THR A 227 -6.26 -7.23 16.81
N TYR A 228 -6.45 -6.93 18.09
CA TYR A 228 -5.46 -7.21 19.13
C TYR A 228 -5.14 -8.71 19.23
N LEU A 229 -6.16 -9.58 19.25
CA LEU A 229 -5.98 -11.03 19.33
C LEU A 229 -5.22 -11.57 18.11
N ALA A 230 -5.60 -11.15 16.90
CA ALA A 230 -4.93 -11.57 15.66
C ALA A 230 -3.44 -11.18 15.64
N LEU A 231 -3.13 -9.93 16.00
CA LEU A 231 -1.76 -9.45 16.06
C LEU A 231 -0.95 -10.09 17.20
N ALA A 232 -1.57 -10.33 18.37
CA ALA A 232 -0.93 -11.00 19.48
C ALA A 232 -0.56 -12.45 19.13
N ARG A 233 -1.44 -13.20 18.46
CA ARG A 233 -1.16 -14.55 17.93
C ARG A 233 0.01 -14.53 16.95
N ALA A 234 -0.03 -13.64 15.95
CA ALA A 234 1.06 -13.51 14.98
C ALA A 234 2.39 -13.14 15.66
N THR A 235 2.37 -12.26 16.66
CA THR A 235 3.54 -11.88 17.44
C THR A 235 4.11 -13.07 18.23
N ALA A 236 3.25 -13.86 18.89
CA ALA A 236 3.69 -15.05 19.62
C ALA A 236 4.34 -16.09 18.69
N GLN A 237 3.74 -16.34 17.52
CA GLN A 237 4.29 -17.26 16.51
C GLN A 237 5.67 -16.77 16.01
N ARG A 238 5.81 -15.48 15.66
CA ARG A 238 7.09 -14.91 15.23
C ARG A 238 8.14 -14.96 16.34
N ALA A 239 7.76 -14.67 17.59
CA ALA A 239 8.65 -14.76 18.75
C ALA A 239 9.12 -16.19 19.02
N LEU A 240 8.26 -17.20 18.81
CA LEU A 240 8.63 -18.62 18.88
C LEU A 240 9.63 -18.98 17.77
N LEU A 241 9.32 -18.64 16.52
CA LEU A 241 10.18 -18.96 15.37
C LEU A 241 11.56 -18.30 15.45
N SER A 242 11.62 -17.10 16.00
CA SER A 242 12.89 -16.37 16.22
C SER A 242 13.63 -16.77 17.50
N GLY A 243 13.08 -17.70 18.30
CA GLY A 243 13.66 -18.17 19.56
C GLY A 243 13.60 -17.16 20.73
N ARG A 244 12.87 -16.05 20.57
CA ARG A 244 12.68 -15.04 21.63
C ARG A 244 11.68 -15.49 22.69
N LEU A 245 10.68 -16.27 22.31
CA LEU A 245 9.71 -16.89 23.20
C LEU A 245 10.02 -18.40 23.32
N LYS A 246 10.13 -18.88 24.53
CA LYS A 246 10.34 -20.33 24.78
C LYS A 246 9.00 -21.07 24.68
N PRO A 247 8.96 -22.32 24.16
CA PRO A 247 7.72 -23.10 24.04
C PRO A 247 6.91 -23.16 25.34
N ALA A 248 7.53 -23.46 26.45
CA ALA A 248 6.83 -23.55 27.75
C ALA A 248 6.18 -22.25 28.23
N ALA A 249 6.62 -21.09 27.74
CA ALA A 249 6.00 -19.79 28.02
C ALA A 249 4.96 -19.41 26.95
N ALA A 250 5.00 -20.06 25.79
CA ALA A 250 4.06 -19.85 24.71
C ALA A 250 2.73 -20.57 24.92
N ASP A 251 2.73 -21.77 25.49
CA ASP A 251 1.54 -22.61 25.65
C ASP A 251 0.38 -21.86 26.34
N PRO A 252 0.55 -21.29 27.56
CA PRO A 252 -0.54 -20.59 28.24
C PRO A 252 -0.97 -19.31 27.50
N LEU A 253 -0.04 -18.69 26.74
CA LEU A 253 -0.34 -17.52 25.95
C LEU A 253 -1.16 -17.87 24.71
N LEU A 254 -0.84 -18.95 24.01
CA LEU A 254 -1.56 -19.40 22.82
C LEU A 254 -2.96 -19.92 23.18
N GLU A 255 -3.12 -20.59 24.32
CA GLU A 255 -4.44 -20.97 24.84
C GLU A 255 -5.32 -19.75 25.09
N LEU A 256 -4.77 -18.70 25.72
CA LEU A 256 -5.47 -17.45 25.98
C LEU A 256 -5.88 -16.71 24.68
N LEU A 257 -5.06 -16.83 23.65
CA LEU A 257 -5.24 -16.16 22.36
C LEU A 257 -6.02 -17.00 21.35
N ALA A 258 -6.45 -18.23 21.68
CA ALA A 258 -7.29 -19.06 20.83
C ALA A 258 -8.63 -18.38 20.56
N ASP A 259 -9.17 -18.54 19.36
CA ASP A 259 -10.49 -18.01 19.03
C ASP A 259 -11.58 -18.79 19.78
N GLU A 260 -12.58 -18.07 20.29
CA GLU A 260 -13.78 -18.68 20.90
C GLU A 260 -14.61 -19.47 19.86
N GLU A 261 -14.35 -19.31 18.56
CA GLU A 261 -15.07 -19.98 17.47
C GLU A 261 -14.62 -21.45 17.25
N ASP A 262 -13.45 -21.85 17.72
CA ASP A 262 -12.98 -23.26 17.59
C ASP A 262 -13.61 -24.21 18.62
N HIS A 263 -14.55 -23.74 19.43
CA HIS A 263 -15.22 -24.53 20.47
C HIS A 263 -16.75 -24.67 20.27
N SER A 264 -17.25 -24.39 19.04
CA SER A 264 -18.69 -24.50 18.73
C SER A 264 -18.99 -25.62 17.75
#